data_66a73f69a74e88df5ae69d80f2101330
#
_entry.id   66a73f69a74e88df5ae69d80f2101330
#
_cell.length_a   1.000
_cell.length_b   1.000
_cell.length_c   1.000
_cell.angle_alpha   90.00
_cell.angle_beta   90.00
_cell.angle_gamma   90.00
#
_symmetry.space_group_name_H-M   'P 1'
#
loop_
_entity.id
_entity.type
_entity.pdbx_description
1 polymer ?
#
loop_
_entity_poly.entity_id
_entity_poly.type
_entity_poly.pdbx_seq_one_letter_code
_entity_poly.pdbx_strand_id
1 'polypeptide(L)'
;MARALGIDFGEKRVGLALSDRSNLIASPYKTLQFISENDLISEIKKIVIDKEIEVFVIGLPLNMKGEDSDQTKKVRRFKNLLSILELPIVYEDERFSSIIAKNSLVLQNVKTGHNKSEIDRTAAAIILQQYLDKNSD
;
A
#
# COMPACT_ATOMS: atom_id res chain seq x y z
N MET A 1 -20.30 -1.72 6.42
CA MET A 1 -19.00 -1.42 7.03
C MET A 1 -18.02 -0.99 5.95
N ALA A 2 -17.19 -0.03 6.30
CA ALA A 2 -16.25 0.53 5.33
C ALA A 2 -14.98 -0.30 5.24
N ARG A 3 -14.21 -0.09 4.19
CA ARG A 3 -13.00 -0.87 3.91
C ARG A 3 -11.75 -0.09 4.28
N ALA A 4 -10.65 -0.82 4.44
CA ALA A 4 -9.32 -0.24 4.54
C ALA A 4 -8.63 -0.32 3.18
N LEU A 5 -7.85 0.69 2.86
CA LEU A 5 -7.04 0.73 1.63
C LEU A 5 -5.58 0.62 2.02
N GLY A 6 -4.92 -0.45 1.56
CA GLY A 6 -3.49 -0.64 1.74
C GLY A 6 -2.73 0.03 0.60
N ILE A 7 -1.64 0.70 0.92
CA ILE A 7 -0.86 1.47 -0.04
C ILE A 7 0.62 1.12 0.08
N ASP A 8 1.21 0.71 -1.03
CA ASP A 8 2.66 0.56 -1.16
C ASP A 8 3.15 1.65 -2.12
N PHE A 9 3.71 2.71 -1.55
CA PHE A 9 4.09 3.89 -2.33
C PHE A 9 5.48 3.73 -2.93
N GLY A 10 5.56 3.73 -4.26
CA GLY A 10 6.82 3.71 -4.99
C GLY A 10 7.06 5.03 -5.72
N GLU A 11 8.20 5.15 -6.37
CA GLU A 11 8.56 6.39 -7.07
C GLU A 11 7.71 6.65 -8.31
N LYS A 12 7.36 5.59 -9.02
CA LYS A 12 6.60 5.71 -10.28
C LYS A 12 5.24 5.04 -10.21
N ARG A 13 5.07 4.13 -9.29
CA ARG A 13 3.86 3.34 -9.16
C ARG A 13 3.45 3.22 -7.71
N VAL A 14 2.16 3.13 -7.51
CA VAL A 14 1.59 2.90 -6.19
C VAL A 14 0.75 1.65 -6.25
N GLY A 15 1.10 0.66 -5.45
CA GLY A 15 0.31 -0.57 -5.32
C GLY A 15 -0.80 -0.36 -4.31
N LEU A 16 -1.98 -0.86 -4.63
CA LEU A 16 -3.16 -0.72 -3.78
C LEU A 16 -3.78 -2.07 -3.49
N ALA A 17 -4.27 -2.21 -2.27
CA ALA A 17 -5.01 -3.39 -1.83
C ALA A 17 -6.26 -2.95 -1.09
N LEU A 18 -7.28 -3.78 -1.13
CA LEU A 18 -8.55 -3.52 -0.43
C LEU A 18 -8.82 -4.61 0.58
N SER A 19 -9.36 -4.21 1.73
CA SER A 19 -9.94 -5.19 2.65
C SER A 19 -11.34 -5.54 2.19
N ASP A 20 -11.84 -6.69 2.62
CA ASP A 20 -13.26 -7.00 2.51
C ASP A 20 -14.03 -6.15 3.53
N ARG A 21 -15.35 -6.17 3.44
CA ARG A 21 -16.18 -5.36 4.34
C ARG A 21 -16.11 -5.81 5.80
N SER A 22 -15.71 -7.05 6.05
CA SER A 22 -15.50 -7.54 7.42
C SER A 22 -14.11 -7.18 7.96
N ASN A 23 -13.23 -6.62 7.13
CA ASN A 23 -11.85 -6.28 7.50
C ASN A 23 -11.05 -7.50 7.98
N LEU A 24 -11.26 -8.64 7.35
CA LEU A 24 -10.54 -9.87 7.65
C LEU A 24 -9.48 -10.21 6.62
N ILE A 25 -9.76 -9.95 5.35
CA ILE A 25 -8.91 -10.39 4.23
C ILE A 25 -8.53 -9.19 3.37
N ALA A 26 -7.23 -9.07 3.09
CA ALA A 26 -6.71 -8.09 2.16
C ALA A 26 -6.50 -8.75 0.80
N SER A 27 -6.90 -8.07 -0.26
CA SER A 27 -6.71 -8.54 -1.63
C SER A 27 -6.02 -7.48 -2.48
N PRO A 28 -5.09 -7.88 -3.37
CA PRO A 28 -4.54 -6.92 -4.32
C PRO A 28 -5.65 -6.28 -5.14
N TYR A 29 -5.57 -4.99 -5.37
CA TYR A 29 -6.62 -4.26 -6.06
C TYR A 29 -6.17 -3.70 -7.40
N LYS A 30 -5.28 -2.73 -7.39
CA LYS A 30 -4.72 -2.18 -8.63
C LYS A 30 -3.40 -1.48 -8.36
N THR A 31 -2.68 -1.19 -9.42
CA THR A 31 -1.46 -0.40 -9.38
C THR A 31 -1.70 0.86 -10.18
N LEU A 32 -1.43 2.01 -9.58
CA LEU A 32 -1.58 3.30 -10.24
C LEU A 32 -0.22 3.79 -10.69
N GLN A 33 -0.14 4.22 -11.96
CA GLN A 33 0.96 5.02 -12.45
C GLN A 33 0.50 6.46 -12.40
N PHE A 34 1.37 7.36 -12.01
CA PHE A 34 0.99 8.74 -11.89
C PHE A 34 2.03 9.68 -12.49
N ILE A 35 1.56 10.78 -13.04
CA ILE A 35 2.40 11.82 -13.62
C ILE A 35 2.69 12.89 -12.56
N SER A 36 1.69 13.19 -11.76
CA SER A 36 1.82 14.18 -10.70
C SER A 36 1.19 13.69 -9.41
N GLU A 37 1.62 14.26 -8.29
CA GLU A 37 1.06 13.94 -6.99
C GLU A 37 -0.42 14.32 -6.90
N ASN A 38 -0.81 15.42 -7.53
CA ASN A 38 -2.22 15.84 -7.56
C ASN A 38 -3.09 14.82 -8.27
N ASP A 39 -2.61 14.27 -9.39
CA ASP A 39 -3.34 13.23 -10.12
C ASP A 39 -3.51 11.99 -9.26
N LEU A 40 -2.45 11.61 -8.54
CA LEU A 40 -2.48 10.45 -7.67
C LEU A 40 -3.52 10.61 -6.56
N ILE A 41 -3.51 11.75 -5.88
CA ILE A 41 -4.47 12.01 -4.81
C ILE A 41 -5.89 12.03 -5.36
N SER A 42 -6.09 12.59 -6.55
CA SER A 42 -7.40 12.60 -7.20
C SER A 42 -7.92 11.20 -7.48
N GLU A 43 -7.03 10.31 -7.97
CA GLU A 43 -7.41 8.92 -8.22
C GLU A 43 -7.74 8.18 -6.93
N ILE A 44 -6.96 8.41 -5.88
CA ILE A 44 -7.23 7.78 -4.58
C ILE A 44 -8.57 8.28 -4.03
N LYS A 45 -8.87 9.57 -4.20
CA LYS A 45 -10.14 10.12 -3.76
C LYS A 45 -11.33 9.42 -4.42
N LYS A 46 -11.22 9.13 -5.71
CA LYS A 46 -12.27 8.39 -6.43
C LYS A 46 -12.47 6.99 -5.83
N ILE A 47 -11.36 6.32 -5.48
CA ILE A 47 -11.42 5.01 -4.87
C ILE A 47 -12.06 5.08 -3.48
N VAL A 48 -11.73 6.09 -2.69
CA VAL A 48 -12.31 6.31 -1.37
C VAL A 48 -13.83 6.37 -1.46
N ILE A 49 -14.34 7.12 -2.42
CA ILE A 49 -15.78 7.27 -2.61
C ILE A 49 -16.41 5.98 -3.13
N ASP A 50 -15.80 5.39 -4.16
CA ASP A 50 -16.34 4.21 -4.83
C ASP A 50 -16.34 2.98 -3.93
N LYS A 51 -15.29 2.79 -3.16
CA LYS A 51 -15.10 1.59 -2.33
C LYS A 51 -15.38 1.82 -0.84
N GLU A 52 -15.83 3.02 -0.48
CA GLU A 52 -16.18 3.34 0.91
C GLU A 52 -15.00 3.11 1.86
N ILE A 53 -13.85 3.71 1.53
CA ILE A 53 -12.65 3.57 2.36
C ILE A 53 -12.78 4.42 3.62
N GLU A 54 -12.40 3.87 4.76
CA GLU A 54 -12.44 4.59 6.05
C GLU A 54 -11.07 4.79 6.67
N VAL A 55 -10.04 4.06 6.21
CA VAL A 55 -8.69 4.18 6.73
C VAL A 55 -7.69 3.84 5.65
N PHE A 56 -6.56 4.57 5.65
CA PHE A 56 -5.42 4.27 4.79
C PHE A 56 -4.35 3.56 5.62
N VAL A 57 -3.81 2.48 5.09
CA VAL A 57 -2.70 1.75 5.71
C VAL A 57 -1.52 1.83 4.74
N ILE A 58 -0.48 2.57 5.11
CA ILE A 58 0.67 2.83 4.25
C ILE A 58 1.87 2.04 4.76
N GLY A 59 2.53 1.30 3.88
CA GLY A 59 3.78 0.63 4.20
C GLY A 59 4.88 1.64 4.44
N LEU A 60 5.59 1.52 5.55
CA LEU A 60 6.67 2.42 5.90
C LEU A 60 8.01 1.71 5.72
N PRO A 61 8.80 2.06 4.68
CA PRO A 61 10.04 1.36 4.38
C PRO A 61 11.20 1.89 5.21
N LEU A 62 11.33 1.40 6.43
CA LEU A 62 12.46 1.71 7.30
C LEU A 62 13.66 0.83 6.93
N ASN A 63 14.88 1.31 7.24
CA ASN A 63 16.06 0.45 7.09
C ASN A 63 16.07 -0.60 8.21
N MET A 64 17.01 -1.53 8.18
CA MET A 64 17.03 -2.63 9.14
C MET A 64 17.25 -2.19 10.58
N LYS A 65 17.75 -0.98 10.78
CA LYS A 65 17.90 -0.40 12.11
C LYS A 65 16.64 0.32 12.60
N GLY A 66 15.60 0.37 11.78
CA GLY A 66 14.38 1.09 12.11
C GLY A 66 14.45 2.58 11.86
N GLU A 67 15.40 3.03 11.05
CA GLU A 67 15.61 4.44 10.76
C GLU A 67 15.08 4.81 9.37
N ASP A 68 14.81 6.11 9.16
CA ASP A 68 14.32 6.59 7.89
C ASP A 68 15.42 6.51 6.81
N SER A 69 15.05 5.96 5.66
CA SER A 69 15.84 6.03 4.43
C SER A 69 15.29 7.17 3.56
N ASP A 70 15.89 7.36 2.38
CA ASP A 70 15.35 8.33 1.43
C ASP A 70 13.95 7.96 0.99
N GLN A 71 13.68 6.67 0.81
CA GLN A 71 12.35 6.20 0.44
C GLN A 71 11.34 6.46 1.57
N THR A 72 11.75 6.30 2.82
CA THR A 72 10.89 6.58 3.97
C THR A 72 10.44 8.04 3.95
N LYS A 73 11.35 8.95 3.65
CA LYS A 73 11.03 10.38 3.59
C LYS A 73 10.00 10.68 2.51
N LYS A 74 10.11 10.00 1.37
CA LYS A 74 9.13 10.16 0.28
C LYS A 74 7.76 9.67 0.71
N VAL A 75 7.71 8.56 1.42
CA VAL A 75 6.45 8.02 1.94
C VAL A 75 5.81 8.98 2.94
N ARG A 76 6.63 9.56 3.84
CA ARG A 76 6.11 10.53 4.81
C ARG A 76 5.55 11.78 4.13
N ARG A 77 6.21 12.23 3.07
CA ARG A 77 5.70 13.34 2.27
C ARG A 77 4.37 12.99 1.61
N PHE A 78 4.28 11.79 1.05
CA PHE A 78 3.03 11.32 0.44
C PHE A 78 1.90 11.25 1.48
N LYS A 79 2.22 10.80 2.69
CA LYS A 79 1.23 10.75 3.78
C LYS A 79 0.68 12.15 4.08
N ASN A 80 1.55 13.17 4.08
CA ASN A 80 1.10 14.54 4.30
C ASN A 80 0.15 15.02 3.20
N LEU A 81 0.44 14.66 1.94
CA LEU A 81 -0.44 14.99 0.83
C LEU A 81 -1.77 14.25 0.94
N LEU A 82 -1.72 12.97 1.33
CA LEU A 82 -2.92 12.16 1.45
C LEU A 82 -3.83 12.64 2.57
N SER A 83 -3.28 13.30 3.59
CA SER A 83 -4.07 13.78 4.72
C SER A 83 -5.11 14.83 4.34
N ILE A 84 -5.03 15.40 3.14
CA ILE A 84 -6.06 16.30 2.63
C ILE A 84 -7.42 15.60 2.51
N LEU A 85 -7.43 14.28 2.40
CA LEU A 85 -8.67 13.50 2.29
C LEU A 85 -9.34 13.26 3.64
N GLU A 86 -8.70 13.69 4.74
CA GLU A 86 -9.29 13.70 6.08
C GLU A 86 -9.72 12.32 6.62
N LEU A 87 -8.98 11.27 6.22
CA LEU A 87 -9.20 9.93 6.76
C LEU A 87 -8.00 9.55 7.64
N PRO A 88 -8.22 8.69 8.65
CA PRO A 88 -7.09 8.16 9.42
C PRO A 88 -6.06 7.50 8.54
N ILE A 89 -4.79 7.71 8.85
CA ILE A 89 -3.67 7.10 8.15
C ILE A 89 -2.81 6.38 9.17
N VAL A 90 -2.56 5.09 8.90
CA VAL A 90 -1.75 4.23 9.77
C VAL A 90 -0.54 3.78 8.99
N TYR A 91 0.64 3.80 9.62
CA TYR A 91 1.85 3.21 9.03
C TYR A 91 1.98 1.76 9.45
N GLU A 92 2.39 0.90 8.51
CA GLU A 92 2.82 -0.45 8.80
C GLU A 92 4.28 -0.60 8.42
N ASP A 93 5.10 -1.09 9.34
CA ASP A 93 6.51 -1.33 9.09
C ASP A 93 6.66 -2.47 8.10
N GLU A 94 7.27 -2.20 6.94
CA GLU A 94 7.40 -3.19 5.87
C GLU A 94 8.79 -3.80 5.75
N ARG A 95 9.63 -3.66 6.79
CA ARG A 95 11.01 -4.15 6.72
C ARG A 95 11.12 -5.62 6.31
N PHE A 96 10.17 -6.43 6.71
CA PHE A 96 10.19 -7.87 6.42
C PHE A 96 9.13 -8.28 5.40
N SER A 97 7.95 -7.67 5.46
CA SER A 97 6.79 -8.04 4.65
C SER A 97 7.02 -7.86 3.15
N SER A 98 7.56 -6.70 2.75
CA SER A 98 7.76 -6.44 1.33
C SER A 98 8.88 -7.29 0.74
N ILE A 99 9.88 -7.65 1.55
CA ILE A 99 10.94 -8.57 1.10
C ILE A 99 10.34 -9.94 0.78
N ILE A 100 9.49 -10.44 1.65
CA ILE A 100 8.81 -11.72 1.45
C ILE A 100 7.95 -11.69 0.18
N ALA A 101 7.18 -10.62 -0.01
CA ALA A 101 6.33 -10.45 -1.19
C ALA A 101 7.15 -10.45 -2.47
N LYS A 102 8.22 -9.66 -2.49
CA LYS A 102 9.08 -9.55 -3.67
C LYS A 102 9.75 -10.86 -3.99
N ASN A 103 10.23 -11.58 -2.98
CA ASN A 103 10.87 -12.87 -3.20
C ASN A 103 9.89 -13.90 -3.76
N SER A 104 8.68 -13.95 -3.22
CA SER A 104 7.65 -14.85 -3.71
C SER A 104 7.31 -14.58 -5.18
N LEU A 105 7.14 -13.32 -5.53
CA LEU A 105 6.77 -12.95 -6.88
C LEU A 105 7.91 -13.10 -7.87
N VAL A 106 9.15 -12.87 -7.43
CA VAL A 106 10.31 -13.13 -8.28
C VAL A 106 10.36 -14.60 -8.66
N LEU A 107 10.13 -15.50 -7.69
CA LEU A 107 10.09 -16.93 -7.97
C LEU A 107 8.98 -17.31 -8.93
N GLN A 108 7.81 -16.71 -8.78
CA GLN A 108 6.67 -16.98 -9.66
C GLN A 108 6.88 -16.41 -11.06
N ASN A 109 7.56 -15.29 -11.18
CA ASN A 109 7.67 -14.55 -12.43
C ASN A 109 8.98 -14.76 -13.16
N VAL A 110 9.83 -15.64 -12.68
CA VAL A 110 11.10 -15.97 -13.33
C VAL A 110 10.87 -16.37 -14.80
N LYS A 111 9.76 -17.05 -15.07
CA LYS A 111 9.46 -17.52 -16.44
C LYS A 111 8.79 -16.47 -17.30
N THR A 112 8.13 -15.47 -16.72
CA THR A 112 7.39 -14.46 -17.46
C THR A 112 8.16 -13.17 -17.64
N GLY A 113 9.22 -13.02 -16.87
CA GLY A 113 10.15 -11.92 -17.05
C GLY A 113 9.77 -10.60 -16.43
N HIS A 114 8.53 -10.39 -16.04
CA HIS A 114 8.15 -9.12 -15.43
C HIS A 114 6.71 -9.14 -14.93
N ASN A 115 6.41 -8.32 -13.97
CA ASN A 115 5.09 -7.97 -13.45
C ASN A 115 5.28 -7.10 -12.24
N LYS A 116 5.96 -5.97 -12.45
CA LYS A 116 6.23 -5.03 -11.36
C LYS A 116 4.93 -4.50 -10.75
N SER A 117 3.90 -4.31 -11.59
CA SER A 117 2.59 -3.87 -11.10
C SER A 117 1.96 -4.89 -10.17
N GLU A 118 2.09 -6.17 -10.49
CA GLU A 118 1.58 -7.24 -9.64
C GLU A 118 2.33 -7.33 -8.32
N ILE A 119 3.65 -7.12 -8.36
CA ILE A 119 4.48 -7.09 -7.15
C ILE A 119 4.02 -5.96 -6.23
N ASP A 120 3.77 -4.79 -6.79
CA ASP A 120 3.34 -3.63 -6.01
C ASP A 120 1.98 -3.88 -5.35
N ARG A 121 1.02 -4.46 -6.07
CA ARG A 121 -0.30 -4.78 -5.50
C ARG A 121 -0.20 -5.84 -4.41
N THR A 122 0.62 -6.84 -4.63
CA THR A 122 0.78 -7.93 -3.66
C THR A 122 1.47 -7.42 -2.41
N ALA A 123 2.47 -6.57 -2.55
CA ALA A 123 3.12 -5.94 -1.41
C ALA A 123 2.10 -5.13 -0.59
N ALA A 124 1.25 -4.37 -1.27
CA ALA A 124 0.19 -3.61 -0.60
C ALA A 124 -0.77 -4.53 0.16
N ALA A 125 -1.12 -5.67 -0.44
CA ALA A 125 -2.00 -6.63 0.21
C ALA A 125 -1.37 -7.25 1.46
N ILE A 126 -0.07 -7.54 1.42
CA ILE A 126 0.63 -8.09 2.58
C ILE A 126 0.70 -7.06 3.71
N ILE A 127 1.01 -5.82 3.37
CA ILE A 127 1.02 -4.72 4.34
C ILE A 127 -0.36 -4.56 4.99
N LEU A 128 -1.39 -4.56 4.18
CA LEU A 128 -2.76 -4.42 4.67
C LEU A 128 -3.18 -5.60 5.54
N GLN A 129 -2.85 -6.82 5.10
CA GLN A 129 -3.18 -8.02 5.87
C GLN A 129 -2.52 -7.99 7.25
N GLN A 130 -1.28 -7.54 7.30
CA GLN A 130 -0.56 -7.40 8.56
C GLN A 130 -1.31 -6.47 9.53
N TYR A 131 -1.80 -5.35 9.01
CA TYR A 131 -2.60 -4.42 9.80
C TYR A 131 -3.93 -5.06 10.26
N LEU A 132 -4.62 -5.74 9.35
CA LEU A 132 -5.89 -6.37 9.68
C LEU A 132 -5.72 -7.45 10.77
N ASP A 133 -4.66 -8.24 10.68
CA ASP A 133 -4.38 -9.30 11.66
C ASP A 133 -4.12 -8.73 13.05
N LYS A 134 -3.46 -7.60 13.15
CA LYS A 134 -3.21 -6.95 14.43
C LYS A 134 -4.46 -6.36 15.06
N ASN A 135 -5.42 -6.00 14.25
CA ASN A 135 -6.61 -5.28 14.69
C ASN A 135 -7.87 -6.16 14.70
N SER A 136 -7.73 -7.45 14.42
CA SER A 136 -8.82 -8.39 14.53
C SER A 136 -8.74 -9.07 15.90
N ASP A 137 -9.89 -9.27 16.50
CA ASP A 137 -9.97 -9.99 17.78
C ASP A 137 -10.46 -11.41 17.57
#